data_74ade798aa0272b358291f3f74bb11a8
#
_entry.id   74ade798aa0272b358291f3f74bb11a8
#
_cell.length_a   1.000
_cell.length_b   1.000
_cell.length_c   1.000
_cell.angle_alpha   90.00
_cell.angle_beta   90.00
_cell.angle_gamma   90.00
#
_symmetry.space_group_name_H-M   'P 1'
#
loop_
_entity.id
_entity.type
_entity.pdbx_description
1 polymer ?
#
loop_
_entity_poly.entity_id
_entity_poly.type
_entity_poly.pdbx_seq_one_letter_code
_entity_poly.pdbx_strand_id
1 'polypeptide(L)'
;MEDYAAFVLGCTHFNLFKQELRTLLPPQMHFVDGNAGTVRQLIRRTVDLPATHGSTPGVTYFASGRPITDPAQLQFIQNVLAHLEKMYPIE
;
A
#
# COMPACT_ATOMS: atom_id res chain seq x y z
N MET A 1 -0.29 24.59 -10.35
CA MET A 1 0.11 23.66 -9.27
C MET A 1 0.82 24.35 -8.12
N GLU A 2 1.31 25.58 -8.35
CA GLU A 2 2.03 26.32 -7.30
C GLU A 2 1.15 26.78 -6.13
N ASP A 3 -0.17 26.87 -6.37
CA ASP A 3 -1.13 27.35 -5.36
C ASP A 3 -1.59 26.24 -4.41
N TYR A 4 -1.10 25.00 -4.57
CA TYR A 4 -1.53 23.86 -3.76
C TYR A 4 -0.39 23.41 -2.84
N ALA A 5 -0.72 23.13 -1.58
CA ALA A 5 0.25 22.70 -0.57
C ALA A 5 0.35 21.17 -0.49
N ALA A 6 -0.68 20.45 -0.90
CA ALA A 6 -0.74 19.01 -0.78
C ALA A 6 -1.44 18.37 -1.98
N PHE A 7 -1.03 17.15 -2.29
CA PHE A 7 -1.63 16.32 -3.33
C PHE A 7 -2.17 15.04 -2.67
N VAL A 8 -3.48 14.88 -2.70
CA VAL A 8 -4.14 13.74 -2.06
C VAL A 8 -4.24 12.59 -3.04
N LEU A 9 -3.67 11.45 -2.67
CA LEU A 9 -3.77 10.21 -3.45
C LEU A 9 -5.04 9.47 -3.01
N GLY A 10 -6.14 9.75 -3.69
CA GLY A 10 -7.47 9.25 -3.35
C GLY A 10 -7.75 7.82 -3.77
N CYS A 11 -6.78 7.14 -4.38
CA CYS A 11 -6.89 5.74 -4.80
C CYS A 11 -5.60 5.01 -4.47
N THR A 12 -5.71 3.78 -3.96
CA THR A 12 -4.54 3.00 -3.56
C THR A 12 -3.58 2.74 -4.71
N HIS A 13 -4.10 2.64 -5.95
CA HIS A 13 -3.25 2.43 -7.12
C HIS A 13 -2.33 3.61 -7.42
N PHE A 14 -2.70 4.83 -7.00
CA PHE A 14 -1.88 6.01 -7.23
C PHE A 14 -0.54 5.95 -6.50
N ASN A 15 -0.45 5.17 -5.44
CA ASN A 15 0.81 4.98 -4.73
C ASN A 15 1.89 4.32 -5.61
N LEU A 16 1.48 3.55 -6.61
CA LEU A 16 2.40 2.94 -7.56
C LEU A 16 3.13 3.97 -8.42
N PHE A 17 2.59 5.18 -8.53
CA PHE A 17 3.13 6.26 -9.36
C PHE A 17 3.74 7.40 -8.55
N LYS A 18 3.98 7.21 -7.26
CA LYS A 18 4.52 8.26 -6.40
C LYS A 18 5.82 8.83 -6.92
N GLN A 19 6.71 7.98 -7.42
CA GLN A 19 8.01 8.41 -7.94
C GLN A 19 7.84 9.34 -9.15
N GLU A 20 6.98 8.96 -10.08
CA GLU A 20 6.68 9.74 -11.26
C GLU A 20 5.97 11.05 -10.88
N LEU A 21 5.01 10.97 -9.98
CA LEU A 21 4.31 12.16 -9.49
C LEU A 21 5.28 13.11 -8.79
N ARG A 22 6.23 12.58 -8.02
CA ARG A 22 7.20 13.42 -7.33
C ARG A 22 8.05 14.23 -8.30
N THR A 23 8.37 13.67 -9.46
CA THR A 23 9.15 14.39 -10.49
C THR A 23 8.34 15.48 -11.20
N LEU A 24 7.02 15.31 -11.28
CA LEU A 24 6.14 16.24 -11.98
C LEU A 24 5.61 17.38 -11.11
N LEU A 25 5.61 17.19 -9.80
CA LEU A 25 5.02 18.14 -8.86
C LEU A 25 6.11 18.98 -8.17
N PRO A 26 5.77 20.19 -7.68
CA PRO A 26 6.72 21.01 -6.95
C PRO A 26 7.30 20.27 -5.74
N PRO A 27 8.61 20.43 -5.44
CA PRO A 27 9.25 19.69 -4.35
C PRO A 27 8.64 19.94 -2.97
N GLN A 28 8.04 21.11 -2.76
CA GLN A 28 7.43 21.47 -1.49
C GLN A 28 6.03 20.88 -1.31
N MET A 29 5.46 20.26 -2.35
CA MET A 29 4.12 19.69 -2.26
C MET A 29 4.17 18.37 -1.50
N HIS A 30 3.29 18.24 -0.48
CA HIS A 30 3.18 17.02 0.31
C HIS A 30 2.23 16.03 -0.34
N PHE A 31 2.58 14.75 -0.27
CA PHE A 31 1.66 13.67 -0.61
C PHE A 31 0.87 13.25 0.62
N VAL A 32 -0.43 13.07 0.45
CA VAL A 32 -1.33 12.58 1.49
C VAL A 32 -2.05 11.34 0.94
N ASP A 33 -1.92 10.21 1.64
CA ASP A 33 -2.65 8.99 1.32
C ASP A 33 -3.24 8.37 2.59
N GLY A 34 -4.11 7.38 2.41
CA GLY A 34 -4.79 6.74 3.52
C GLY A 34 -4.08 5.53 4.12
N ASN A 35 -2.90 5.16 3.61
CA ASN A 35 -2.28 3.88 3.97
C ASN A 35 -1.93 3.80 5.46
N ALA A 36 -1.23 4.79 5.99
CA ALA A 36 -0.84 4.80 7.40
C ALA A 36 -2.06 4.82 8.33
N GLY A 37 -3.07 5.60 7.99
CA GLY A 37 -4.32 5.65 8.77
C GLY A 37 -5.07 4.33 8.74
N THR A 38 -5.11 3.67 7.59
CA THR A 38 -5.75 2.36 7.44
C THR A 38 -5.05 1.31 8.30
N VAL A 39 -3.72 1.28 8.28
CA VAL A 39 -2.95 0.34 9.10
C VAL A 39 -3.16 0.60 10.59
N ARG A 40 -3.15 1.87 11.02
CA ARG A 40 -3.42 2.21 12.41
C ARG A 40 -4.81 1.74 12.84
N GLN A 41 -5.81 1.88 11.99
CA GLN A 41 -7.17 1.43 12.28
C GLN A 41 -7.24 -0.10 12.38
N LEU A 42 -6.54 -0.80 11.51
CA LEU A 42 -6.45 -2.26 11.58
C LEU A 42 -5.84 -2.71 12.90
N ILE A 43 -4.73 -2.11 13.31
CA ILE A 43 -4.09 -2.42 14.59
C ILE A 43 -5.06 -2.18 15.75
N ARG A 44 -5.74 -1.02 15.74
CA ARG A 44 -6.69 -0.67 16.81
C ARG A 44 -7.83 -1.68 16.91
N ARG A 45 -8.32 -2.17 15.78
CA ARG A 45 -9.43 -3.12 15.73
C ARG A 45 -9.02 -4.55 16.09
N THR A 46 -7.75 -4.88 16.00
CA THR A 46 -7.27 -6.26 16.18
C THR A 46 -6.45 -6.45 17.46
N VAL A 47 -6.16 -5.38 18.20
CA VAL A 47 -5.27 -5.45 19.38
C VAL A 47 -5.80 -6.43 20.44
N ASP A 48 -7.11 -6.56 20.60
CA ASP A 48 -7.73 -7.43 21.60
C ASP A 48 -8.04 -8.83 21.09
N LEU A 49 -7.72 -9.12 19.82
CA LEU A 49 -7.96 -10.45 19.28
C LEU A 49 -6.92 -11.43 19.79
N PRO A 50 -7.33 -12.66 20.17
CA PRO A 50 -6.37 -13.63 20.66
C PRO A 50 -5.42 -14.06 19.55
N ALA A 51 -4.14 -14.24 19.93
CA ALA A 51 -3.15 -14.80 19.02
C ALA A 51 -3.46 -16.27 18.77
N THR A 52 -3.35 -16.70 17.51
CA THR A 52 -3.52 -18.09 17.14
C THR A 52 -2.17 -18.80 17.28
N HIS A 53 -2.07 -19.70 18.27
CA HIS A 53 -0.85 -20.44 18.50
C HIS A 53 -0.76 -21.62 17.54
N GLY A 54 0.44 -21.89 17.01
CA GLY A 54 0.73 -23.05 16.17
C GLY A 54 0.44 -22.86 14.69
N SER A 55 -0.08 -21.70 14.26
CA SER A 55 -0.26 -21.41 12.84
C SER A 55 0.97 -20.70 12.28
N THR A 56 1.37 -21.10 11.08
CA THR A 56 2.43 -20.41 10.35
C THR A 56 1.88 -19.12 9.76
N PRO A 57 2.52 -17.96 10.00
CA PRO A 57 2.09 -16.73 9.35
C PRO A 57 2.15 -16.87 7.83
N GLY A 58 1.10 -16.43 7.16
CA GLY A 58 1.05 -16.49 5.71
C GLY A 58 0.02 -15.54 5.16
N VAL A 59 0.09 -15.32 3.87
CA VAL A 59 -0.84 -14.47 3.13
C VAL A 59 -1.43 -15.28 1.99
N THR A 60 -2.74 -15.26 1.88
CA THR A 60 -3.46 -15.84 0.76
C THR A 60 -4.09 -14.71 -0.05
N TYR A 61 -3.85 -14.74 -1.35
CA TYR A 61 -4.38 -13.73 -2.27
C TYR A 61 -5.59 -14.26 -2.99
N PHE A 62 -6.60 -13.41 -3.15
CA PHE A 62 -7.84 -13.74 -3.84
C PHE A 62 -8.11 -12.71 -4.93
N ALA A 63 -8.64 -13.18 -6.06
CA ALA A 63 -9.14 -12.32 -7.10
C ALA A 63 -10.57 -12.76 -7.46
N SER A 64 -11.52 -11.83 -7.36
CA SER A 64 -12.94 -12.10 -7.63
C SER A 64 -13.48 -13.31 -6.86
N GLY A 65 -13.09 -13.43 -5.59
CA GLY A 65 -13.54 -14.50 -4.72
C GLY A 65 -12.84 -15.84 -4.91
N ARG A 66 -11.82 -15.92 -5.77
CA ARG A 66 -11.06 -17.15 -6.03
C ARG A 66 -9.63 -17.01 -5.55
N PRO A 67 -9.07 -18.04 -4.89
CA PRO A 67 -7.66 -18.00 -4.50
C PRO A 67 -6.75 -17.89 -5.73
N ILE A 68 -5.71 -17.08 -5.60
CA ILE A 68 -4.66 -16.98 -6.62
C ILE A 68 -3.64 -18.06 -6.32
N THR A 69 -3.49 -19.05 -7.21
CA THR A 69 -2.54 -20.15 -7.06
C THR A 69 -1.51 -20.20 -8.19
N ASP A 70 -1.72 -19.45 -9.26
CA ASP A 70 -0.79 -19.42 -10.39
C ASP A 70 0.55 -18.79 -9.98
N PRO A 71 1.69 -19.49 -10.16
CA PRO A 71 2.99 -18.96 -9.76
C PRO A 71 3.37 -17.64 -10.42
N ALA A 72 2.98 -17.44 -11.68
CA ALA A 72 3.28 -16.20 -12.40
C ALA A 72 2.52 -15.00 -11.79
N GLN A 73 1.24 -15.21 -11.43
CA GLN A 73 0.45 -14.18 -10.77
C GLN A 73 0.99 -13.86 -9.37
N LEU A 74 1.37 -14.88 -8.61
CA LEU A 74 1.96 -14.69 -7.28
C LEU A 74 3.28 -13.92 -7.37
N GLN A 75 4.10 -14.22 -8.35
CA GLN A 75 5.36 -13.50 -8.55
C GLN A 75 5.10 -12.04 -8.93
N PHE A 76 4.11 -11.79 -9.77
CA PHE A 76 3.71 -10.42 -10.12
C PHE A 76 3.30 -9.63 -8.89
N ILE A 77 2.47 -10.22 -8.02
CA ILE A 77 2.03 -9.57 -6.77
C ILE A 77 3.23 -9.23 -5.89
N GLN A 78 4.17 -10.17 -5.73
CA GLN A 78 5.36 -9.94 -4.93
C GLN A 78 6.24 -8.83 -5.50
N ASN A 79 6.35 -8.76 -6.82
CA ASN A 79 7.09 -7.68 -7.49
C ASN A 79 6.44 -6.31 -7.24
N VAL A 80 5.11 -6.24 -7.31
CA VAL A 80 4.37 -5.01 -7.03
C VAL A 80 4.55 -4.58 -5.58
N LEU A 81 4.48 -5.51 -4.63
CA LEU A 81 4.66 -5.20 -3.21
C LEU A 81 6.08 -4.70 -2.93
N ALA A 82 7.09 -5.32 -3.54
CA ALA A 82 8.47 -4.88 -3.41
C ALA A 82 8.67 -3.47 -3.98
N HIS A 83 8.01 -3.16 -5.08
CA HIS A 83 8.06 -1.82 -5.68
C HIS A 83 7.40 -0.78 -4.77
N LEU A 84 6.25 -1.10 -4.19
CA LEU A 84 5.57 -0.22 -3.24
C LEU A 84 6.42 0.06 -2.01
N GLU A 85 7.13 -0.93 -1.50
CA GLU A 85 8.01 -0.77 -0.35
C GLU A 85 9.11 0.27 -0.61
N LYS A 86 9.64 0.30 -1.83
CA LYS A 86 10.63 1.30 -2.23
C LYS A 86 10.04 2.70 -2.32
N MET A 87 8.73 2.82 -2.48
CA MET A 87 8.06 4.11 -2.60
C MET A 87 7.60 4.70 -1.26
N TYR A 88 7.68 3.94 -0.17
CA TYR A 88 7.27 4.43 1.14
C TYR A 88 7.99 5.70 1.61
N PRO A 89 9.29 5.89 1.33
CA PRO A 89 9.96 7.13 1.74
C PRO A 89 9.55 8.37 0.93
N ILE A 90 8.79 8.19 -0.16
CA ILE A 90 8.40 9.31 -1.01
C ILE A 90 7.18 10.01 -0.44
N GLU A 91 7.33 11.29 -0.16
CA GLU A 91 6.26 12.18 0.27
C GLU A 91 6.04 13.32 -0.70
#